data_2b0279d08a843217e0209fdf6ad8c33a
#
_entry.id   2b0279d08a843217e0209fdf6ad8c33a
#
_cell.length_a   1.000
_cell.length_b   1.000
_cell.length_c   1.000
_cell.angle_alpha   90.00
_cell.angle_beta   90.00
_cell.angle_gamma   90.00
#
_symmetry.space_group_name_H-M   'P 1'
#
loop_
_entity.id
_entity.type
_entity.pdbx_description
1 polymer ?
#
loop_
_entity_poly.entity_id
_entity_poly.type
_entity_poly.pdbx_seq_one_letter_code
_entity_poly.pdbx_strand_id
1 'polypeptide(L)'
;DGIAAMLIEPMMGNCCAISATTEFVQLARRLCDQYGVLLIIDEVKTGFRVAKGGIQSLHNVKPDICTFAKAMANGYPIAAIGGREEVMRTFRPGGAAHGGTYTAHSVSMAAAERCLQILDETPALATLAAYGESLKSGMKQILDRRGIVHSFSGHPSMFGLFFAPQPPNDYRAWKKSDYSFYDKLARHMQDNNIIVEPDSREPLFMCEAHDQSCLADTLRAFETSVDLTLEQVEEERRAS
;
A
#
# COMPACT_ATOMS: atom_id res chain seq x y z
N ASP A 1 1.67 -9.56 33.89
CA ASP A 1 1.51 -8.36 33.03
C ASP A 1 1.02 -8.84 31.68
N GLY A 2 -0.20 -8.43 31.30
CA GLY A 2 -0.86 -8.91 30.09
C GLY A 2 -0.61 -8.00 28.89
N ILE A 3 -0.68 -8.57 27.69
CA ILE A 3 -0.73 -7.82 26.41
C ILE A 3 -2.19 -7.39 26.23
N ALA A 4 -2.44 -6.08 26.07
CA ALA A 4 -3.78 -5.54 25.88
C ALA A 4 -4.25 -5.66 24.42
N ALA A 5 -3.35 -5.42 23.46
CA ALA A 5 -3.66 -5.42 22.03
C ALA A 5 -2.43 -5.79 21.19
N MET A 6 -2.70 -6.31 19.99
CA MET A 6 -1.74 -6.53 18.91
C MET A 6 -2.15 -5.64 17.74
N LEU A 7 -1.25 -4.76 17.31
CA LEU A 7 -1.43 -3.89 16.13
C LEU A 7 -0.58 -4.42 14.98
N ILE A 8 -1.20 -4.61 13.80
CA ILE A 8 -0.51 -5.06 12.60
C ILE A 8 -0.99 -4.31 11.35
N GLU A 9 -0.06 -4.11 10.40
CA GLU A 9 -0.37 -3.86 8.99
C GLU A 9 -0.22 -5.17 8.22
N PRO A 10 -1.29 -5.84 7.75
CA PRO A 10 -1.16 -7.07 6.96
C PRO A 10 -0.43 -6.87 5.62
N MET A 11 -0.36 -5.64 5.15
CA MET A 11 0.49 -5.21 4.05
C MET A 11 1.21 -3.93 4.49
N MET A 12 2.52 -4.01 4.67
CA MET A 12 3.31 -2.91 5.21
C MET A 12 3.43 -1.76 4.21
N GLY A 13 2.72 -0.68 4.48
CA GLY A 13 2.63 0.47 3.59
C GLY A 13 3.94 1.25 3.43
N ASN A 14 4.82 1.24 4.42
CA ASN A 14 6.14 1.91 4.39
C ASN A 14 7.29 0.90 4.24
N CYS A 15 7.02 -0.26 3.71
CA CYS A 15 8.00 -1.28 3.38
C CYS A 15 7.63 -1.97 2.06
N CYS A 16 7.40 -1.14 1.03
CA CYS A 16 7.16 -1.55 -0.35
C CYS A 16 6.07 -2.61 -0.51
N ALA A 17 4.96 -2.46 0.22
CA ALA A 17 3.82 -3.38 0.22
C ALA A 17 4.18 -4.85 0.53
N ILE A 18 5.20 -5.10 1.36
CA ILE A 18 5.47 -6.45 1.85
C ILE A 18 4.22 -6.98 2.57
N SER A 19 3.67 -8.09 2.08
CA SER A 19 2.41 -8.64 2.55
C SER A 19 2.63 -9.80 3.52
N ALA A 20 1.87 -9.82 4.61
CA ALA A 20 1.74 -10.98 5.47
C ALA A 20 0.99 -12.11 4.74
N THR A 21 1.26 -13.34 5.11
CA THR A 21 0.48 -14.47 4.61
C THR A 21 -0.89 -14.53 5.31
N THR A 22 -1.87 -15.11 4.64
CA THR A 22 -3.21 -15.30 5.22
C THR A 22 -3.16 -16.13 6.50
N GLU A 23 -2.31 -17.15 6.51
CA GLU A 23 -2.10 -18.03 7.68
C GLU A 23 -1.59 -17.25 8.89
N PHE A 24 -0.65 -16.29 8.68
CA PHE A 24 -0.15 -15.44 9.75
C PHE A 24 -1.26 -14.54 10.33
N VAL A 25 -2.02 -13.86 9.47
CA VAL A 25 -3.08 -12.94 9.92
C VAL A 25 -4.19 -13.71 10.66
N GLN A 26 -4.57 -14.88 10.15
CA GLN A 26 -5.54 -15.77 10.80
C GLN A 26 -5.00 -16.34 12.10
N LEU A 27 -3.70 -16.68 12.17
CA LEU A 27 -3.06 -17.12 13.42
C LEU A 27 -3.09 -16.00 14.46
N ALA A 28 -2.74 -14.77 14.07
CA ALA A 28 -2.81 -13.61 14.94
C ALA A 28 -4.22 -13.43 15.53
N ARG A 29 -5.28 -13.58 14.71
CA ARG A 29 -6.67 -13.51 15.18
C ARG A 29 -6.97 -14.62 16.22
N ARG A 30 -6.63 -15.86 15.90
CA ARG A 30 -6.86 -17.00 16.84
C ARG A 30 -6.13 -16.81 18.17
N LEU A 31 -4.89 -16.35 18.14
CA LEU A 31 -4.12 -16.11 19.37
C LEU A 31 -4.71 -14.95 20.17
N CYS A 32 -5.11 -13.86 19.51
CA CYS A 32 -5.79 -12.77 20.19
C CYS A 32 -7.08 -13.23 20.88
N ASP A 33 -7.89 -14.07 20.22
CA ASP A 33 -9.10 -14.65 20.82
C ASP A 33 -8.76 -15.54 22.02
N GLN A 34 -7.75 -16.40 21.87
CA GLN A 34 -7.35 -17.34 22.93
C GLN A 34 -6.87 -16.65 24.19
N TYR A 35 -6.17 -15.53 24.07
CA TYR A 35 -5.55 -14.83 25.20
C TYR A 35 -6.29 -13.56 25.63
N GLY A 36 -7.46 -13.26 25.04
CA GLY A 36 -8.23 -12.07 25.37
C GLY A 36 -7.52 -10.77 24.98
N VAL A 37 -6.70 -10.80 23.93
CA VAL A 37 -5.95 -9.66 23.36
C VAL A 37 -6.76 -9.05 22.23
N LEU A 38 -6.85 -7.72 22.14
CA LEU A 38 -7.49 -7.07 21.00
C LEU A 38 -6.61 -7.12 19.77
N LEU A 39 -7.15 -7.55 18.63
CA LEU A 39 -6.49 -7.43 17.33
C LEU A 39 -6.86 -6.10 16.68
N ILE A 40 -5.86 -5.28 16.41
CA ILE A 40 -6.00 -4.00 15.68
C ILE A 40 -5.36 -4.16 14.31
N ILE A 41 -6.13 -3.93 13.25
CA ILE A 41 -5.60 -3.89 11.89
C ILE A 41 -5.51 -2.43 11.43
N ASP A 42 -4.30 -2.02 11.06
CA ASP A 42 -4.06 -0.73 10.43
C ASP A 42 -4.40 -0.81 8.94
N GLU A 43 -5.51 -0.18 8.57
CA GLU A 43 -6.01 -0.05 7.21
C GLU A 43 -5.75 1.36 6.63
N VAL A 44 -4.86 2.14 7.24
CA VAL A 44 -4.60 3.53 6.79
C VAL A 44 -4.14 3.58 5.33
N LYS A 45 -3.35 2.60 4.85
CA LYS A 45 -2.94 2.51 3.44
C LYS A 45 -3.78 1.53 2.61
N THR A 46 -4.35 0.50 3.21
CA THR A 46 -5.04 -0.60 2.50
C THR A 46 -6.56 -0.44 2.45
N GLY A 47 -7.16 0.20 3.46
CA GLY A 47 -8.60 0.44 3.51
C GLY A 47 -9.08 1.29 2.34
N PHE A 48 -10.21 0.91 1.75
CA PHE A 48 -10.82 1.57 0.60
C PHE A 48 -9.92 1.63 -0.66
N ARG A 49 -8.86 0.80 -0.69
CA ARG A 49 -7.91 0.71 -1.78
C ARG A 49 -7.81 -0.70 -2.37
N VAL A 50 -7.57 -1.70 -1.55
CA VAL A 50 -7.39 -3.09 -2.03
C VAL A 50 -8.71 -3.83 -2.18
N ALA A 51 -9.68 -3.51 -1.35
CA ALA A 51 -11.05 -4.05 -1.40
C ALA A 51 -12.00 -3.12 -0.63
N LYS A 52 -13.34 -3.23 -0.85
CA LYS A 52 -14.36 -2.50 -0.07
C LYS A 52 -14.22 -2.78 1.44
N GLY A 53 -13.96 -4.04 1.80
CA GLY A 53 -13.74 -4.45 3.19
C GLY A 53 -12.30 -4.31 3.68
N GLY A 54 -11.43 -3.62 2.94
CA GLY A 54 -10.02 -3.49 3.28
C GLY A 54 -9.24 -4.81 3.15
N ILE A 55 -7.99 -4.81 3.61
CA ILE A 55 -7.13 -6.01 3.55
C ILE A 55 -7.61 -7.12 4.48
N GLN A 56 -8.29 -6.77 5.58
CA GLN A 56 -8.90 -7.73 6.49
C GLN A 56 -9.85 -8.70 5.77
N SER A 57 -10.60 -8.20 4.77
CA SER A 57 -11.52 -9.02 3.98
C SER A 57 -10.80 -10.00 3.07
N LEU A 58 -9.63 -9.63 2.54
CA LEU A 58 -8.81 -10.52 1.71
C LEU A 58 -8.22 -11.70 2.52
N HIS A 59 -7.97 -11.49 3.81
CA HIS A 59 -7.50 -12.54 4.73
C HIS A 59 -8.64 -13.29 5.44
N ASN A 60 -9.89 -12.88 5.20
CA ASN A 60 -11.07 -13.41 5.91
C ASN A 60 -10.90 -13.33 7.44
N VAL A 61 -10.46 -12.18 7.93
CA VAL A 61 -10.26 -11.90 9.37
C VAL A 61 -11.11 -10.70 9.76
N LYS A 62 -11.76 -10.78 10.91
CA LYS A 62 -12.49 -9.67 11.53
C LYS A 62 -11.72 -9.19 12.76
N PRO A 63 -11.07 -8.03 12.71
CA PRO A 63 -10.36 -7.47 13.85
C PRO A 63 -11.32 -6.89 14.89
N ASP A 64 -10.79 -6.55 16.06
CA ASP A 64 -11.52 -5.84 17.09
C ASP A 64 -11.59 -4.35 16.84
N ILE A 65 -10.52 -3.79 16.24
CA ILE A 65 -10.39 -2.39 15.86
C ILE A 65 -9.72 -2.29 14.50
N CYS A 66 -10.15 -1.33 13.68
CA CYS A 66 -9.47 -0.90 12.46
C CYS A 66 -9.20 0.61 12.51
N THR A 67 -8.08 1.03 11.90
CA THR A 67 -7.79 2.43 11.64
C THR A 67 -7.85 2.73 10.14
N PHE A 68 -8.43 3.86 9.75
CA PHE A 68 -8.63 4.27 8.37
C PHE A 68 -8.20 5.73 8.18
N ALA A 69 -7.67 6.05 7.00
CA ALA A 69 -7.37 7.43 6.56
C ALA A 69 -7.20 7.47 5.04
N LYS A 70 -6.39 8.37 4.53
CA LYS A 70 -5.87 8.48 3.15
C LYS A 70 -6.95 8.29 2.07
N ALA A 71 -7.08 7.08 1.50
CA ALA A 71 -8.03 6.79 0.42
C ALA A 71 -9.50 7.00 0.83
N MET A 72 -9.82 6.98 2.13
CA MET A 72 -11.16 7.19 2.65
C MET A 72 -11.79 8.51 2.17
N ALA A 73 -10.98 9.57 2.04
CA ALA A 73 -11.45 10.89 1.60
C ALA A 73 -10.58 11.47 0.48
N ASN A 74 -9.79 10.64 -0.20
CA ASN A 74 -9.01 10.98 -1.40
C ASN A 74 -8.23 12.31 -1.29
N GLY A 75 -7.48 12.48 -0.20
CA GLY A 75 -6.59 13.62 0.06
C GLY A 75 -7.13 14.66 1.06
N TYR A 76 -8.41 14.64 1.41
CA TYR A 76 -8.91 15.49 2.49
C TYR A 76 -8.47 14.94 3.86
N PRO A 77 -8.10 15.83 4.82
CA PRO A 77 -7.57 15.44 6.12
C PRO A 77 -8.66 14.85 7.01
N ILE A 78 -8.72 13.53 7.05
CA ILE A 78 -9.62 12.77 7.92
C ILE A 78 -9.00 11.41 8.24
N ALA A 79 -9.26 10.92 9.45
CA ALA A 79 -8.99 9.57 9.88
C ALA A 79 -10.20 9.05 10.68
N ALA A 80 -10.33 7.73 10.70
CA ALA A 80 -11.39 7.07 11.45
C ALA A 80 -10.85 5.86 12.21
N ILE A 81 -11.48 5.57 13.34
CA ILE A 81 -11.34 4.32 14.09
C ILE A 81 -12.69 3.64 14.05
N GLY A 82 -12.73 2.40 13.65
CA GLY A 82 -13.92 1.55 13.68
C GLY A 82 -13.63 0.23 14.38
N GLY A 83 -14.64 -0.41 14.93
CA GLY A 83 -14.44 -1.68 15.61
C GLY A 83 -15.70 -2.30 16.16
N ARG A 84 -15.53 -3.40 16.94
CA ARG A 84 -16.65 -4.06 17.61
C ARG A 84 -17.35 -3.10 18.57
N GLU A 85 -18.66 -3.17 18.62
CA GLU A 85 -19.49 -2.25 19.41
C GLU A 85 -19.07 -2.19 20.88
N GLU A 86 -18.76 -3.32 21.49
CA GLU A 86 -18.35 -3.39 22.89
C GLU A 86 -17.03 -2.65 23.17
N VAL A 87 -16.12 -2.65 22.21
CA VAL A 87 -14.86 -1.90 22.30
C VAL A 87 -15.12 -0.41 22.06
N MET A 88 -15.91 -0.07 21.03
CA MET A 88 -16.21 1.32 20.68
C MET A 88 -17.05 2.03 21.73
N ARG A 89 -17.85 1.33 22.52
CA ARG A 89 -18.59 1.89 23.66
C ARG A 89 -17.70 2.48 24.77
N THR A 90 -16.39 2.20 24.76
CA THR A 90 -15.42 2.81 25.69
C THR A 90 -15.21 4.31 25.41
N PHE A 91 -15.50 4.77 24.17
CA PHE A 91 -15.49 6.18 23.81
C PHE A 91 -16.75 6.88 24.34
N ARG A 92 -16.69 7.34 25.60
CA ARG A 92 -17.78 8.02 26.30
C ARG A 92 -17.22 8.94 27.36
N PRO A 93 -18.00 9.89 27.88
CA PRO A 93 -17.62 10.69 29.06
C PRO A 93 -17.22 9.79 30.22
N GLY A 94 -16.03 10.00 30.79
CA GLY A 94 -15.46 9.17 31.86
C GLY A 94 -14.78 7.87 31.38
N GLY A 95 -14.79 7.58 30.09
CA GLY A 95 -14.04 6.48 29.43
C GLY A 95 -12.86 6.98 28.64
N ALA A 96 -12.55 6.31 27.50
CA ALA A 96 -11.50 6.75 26.60
C ALA A 96 -11.88 8.08 25.92
N ALA A 97 -10.99 9.05 25.99
CA ALA A 97 -11.19 10.34 25.33
C ALA A 97 -10.92 10.21 23.82
N HIS A 98 -11.83 10.75 23.01
CA HIS A 98 -11.64 10.89 21.56
C HIS A 98 -12.13 12.28 21.16
N GLY A 99 -11.25 13.09 20.59
CA GLY A 99 -11.59 14.44 20.17
C GLY A 99 -10.37 15.21 19.66
N GLY A 100 -10.65 16.33 19.04
CA GLY A 100 -9.65 17.26 18.49
C GLY A 100 -10.34 18.40 17.75
N THR A 101 -9.66 19.50 17.54
CA THR A 101 -10.22 20.69 16.88
C THR A 101 -10.84 20.38 15.51
N TYR A 102 -10.24 19.45 14.75
CA TYR A 102 -10.70 19.07 13.42
C TYR A 102 -11.50 17.77 13.38
N THR A 103 -11.88 17.21 14.54
CA THR A 103 -12.74 16.02 14.59
C THR A 103 -14.07 16.32 13.91
N ALA A 104 -14.47 15.43 12.99
CA ALA A 104 -15.68 15.58 12.17
C ALA A 104 -15.72 16.89 11.34
N HIS A 105 -14.56 17.35 10.85
CA HIS A 105 -14.50 18.52 9.97
C HIS A 105 -15.44 18.35 8.77
N SER A 106 -16.41 19.24 8.61
CA SER A 106 -17.56 19.06 7.72
C SER A 106 -17.17 18.85 6.24
N VAL A 107 -16.17 19.58 5.73
CA VAL A 107 -15.71 19.43 4.36
C VAL A 107 -15.06 18.06 4.16
N SER A 108 -14.21 17.61 5.10
CA SER A 108 -13.58 16.29 5.03
C SER A 108 -14.59 15.16 5.16
N MET A 109 -15.62 15.33 5.98
CA MET A 109 -16.73 14.37 6.10
C MET A 109 -17.50 14.24 4.79
N ALA A 110 -17.87 15.36 4.15
CA ALA A 110 -18.55 15.37 2.86
C ALA A 110 -17.71 14.72 1.75
N ALA A 111 -16.40 15.00 1.75
CA ALA A 111 -15.46 14.36 0.82
C ALA A 111 -15.38 12.84 1.04
N ALA A 112 -15.29 12.40 2.30
CA ALA A 112 -15.28 10.98 2.64
C ALA A 112 -16.59 10.29 2.23
N GLU A 113 -17.72 10.88 2.56
CA GLU A 113 -19.05 10.36 2.16
C GLU A 113 -19.13 10.16 0.64
N ARG A 114 -18.76 11.19 -0.14
CA ARG A 114 -18.80 11.10 -1.60
C ARG A 114 -17.80 10.07 -2.14
N CYS A 115 -16.61 9.99 -1.59
CA CYS A 115 -15.61 8.99 -1.97
C CYS A 115 -16.13 7.57 -1.74
N LEU A 116 -16.69 7.31 -0.56
CA LEU A 116 -17.27 6.00 -0.21
C LEU A 116 -18.46 5.63 -1.09
N GLN A 117 -19.33 6.59 -1.43
CA GLN A 117 -20.42 6.39 -2.37
C GLN A 117 -19.90 5.96 -3.75
N ILE A 118 -18.89 6.65 -4.30
CA ILE A 118 -18.28 6.28 -5.58
C ILE A 118 -17.73 4.85 -5.54
N LEU A 119 -17.02 4.49 -4.48
CA LEU A 119 -16.47 3.14 -4.30
C LEU A 119 -17.56 2.07 -4.16
N ASP A 120 -18.75 2.44 -3.66
CA ASP A 120 -19.89 1.52 -3.53
C ASP A 120 -20.66 1.37 -4.84
N GLU A 121 -20.90 2.46 -5.55
CA GLU A 121 -21.76 2.55 -6.73
C GLU A 121 -21.04 2.21 -8.04
N THR A 122 -19.69 2.19 -8.06
CA THR A 122 -18.89 2.03 -9.29
C THR A 122 -17.90 0.88 -9.18
N PRO A 123 -17.36 0.39 -10.31
CA PRO A 123 -16.31 -0.62 -10.32
C PRO A 123 -14.90 -0.04 -10.02
N ALA A 124 -14.77 1.13 -9.40
CA ALA A 124 -13.49 1.84 -9.23
C ALA A 124 -12.36 0.96 -8.68
N LEU A 125 -12.62 0.15 -7.63
CA LEU A 125 -11.59 -0.75 -7.08
C LEU A 125 -11.15 -1.83 -8.07
N ALA A 126 -12.07 -2.35 -8.88
CA ALA A 126 -11.74 -3.33 -9.92
C ALA A 126 -10.94 -2.66 -11.06
N THR A 127 -11.31 -1.44 -11.44
CA THR A 127 -10.56 -0.63 -12.43
C THR A 127 -9.14 -0.35 -11.98
N LEU A 128 -8.96 0.06 -10.71
CA LEU A 128 -7.64 0.25 -10.09
C LEU A 128 -6.78 -1.01 -10.15
N ALA A 129 -7.36 -2.15 -9.80
CA ALA A 129 -6.64 -3.42 -9.78
C ALA A 129 -6.27 -3.86 -11.20
N ALA A 130 -7.15 -3.72 -12.17
CA ALA A 130 -6.89 -4.06 -13.58
C ALA A 130 -5.79 -3.19 -14.18
N TYR A 131 -5.82 -1.88 -13.92
CA TYR A 131 -4.76 -0.96 -14.35
C TYR A 131 -3.41 -1.35 -13.74
N GLY A 132 -3.37 -1.56 -12.42
CA GLY A 132 -2.13 -1.94 -11.72
C GLY A 132 -1.56 -3.27 -12.20
N GLU A 133 -2.41 -4.26 -12.52
CA GLU A 133 -1.95 -5.53 -13.09
C GLU A 133 -1.36 -5.34 -14.51
N SER A 134 -1.97 -4.48 -15.33
CA SER A 134 -1.46 -4.13 -16.65
C SER A 134 -0.10 -3.42 -16.56
N LEU A 135 0.03 -2.45 -15.65
CA LEU A 135 1.29 -1.74 -15.40
C LEU A 135 2.38 -2.69 -14.91
N LYS A 136 2.09 -3.52 -13.92
CA LYS A 136 3.02 -4.52 -13.39
C LYS A 136 3.47 -5.51 -14.46
N SER A 137 2.54 -5.98 -15.29
CA SER A 137 2.84 -6.88 -16.42
C SER A 137 3.75 -6.21 -17.46
N GLY A 138 3.48 -4.96 -17.81
CA GLY A 138 4.30 -4.18 -18.74
C GLY A 138 5.73 -3.94 -18.20
N MET A 139 5.84 -3.52 -16.94
CA MET A 139 7.13 -3.36 -16.26
C MET A 139 7.91 -4.68 -16.24
N LYS A 140 7.25 -5.79 -15.91
CA LYS A 140 7.85 -7.13 -15.94
C LYS A 140 8.44 -7.46 -17.31
N GLN A 141 7.69 -7.25 -18.38
CA GLN A 141 8.15 -7.53 -19.75
C GLN A 141 9.37 -6.68 -20.13
N ILE A 142 9.41 -5.42 -19.71
CA ILE A 142 10.54 -4.52 -19.95
C ILE A 142 11.80 -5.02 -19.24
N LEU A 143 11.68 -5.39 -17.96
CA LEU A 143 12.78 -5.90 -17.15
C LEU A 143 13.28 -7.28 -17.63
N ASP A 144 12.34 -8.18 -17.98
CA ASP A 144 12.67 -9.51 -18.52
C ASP A 144 13.51 -9.41 -19.81
N ARG A 145 13.11 -8.52 -20.74
CA ARG A 145 13.86 -8.32 -22.00
C ARG A 145 15.30 -7.85 -21.79
N ARG A 146 15.57 -7.22 -20.66
CA ARG A 146 16.91 -6.71 -20.27
C ARG A 146 17.65 -7.66 -19.34
N GLY A 147 17.08 -8.81 -19.02
CA GLY A 147 17.68 -9.77 -18.11
C GLY A 147 17.84 -9.26 -16.67
N ILE A 148 17.06 -8.25 -16.28
CA ILE A 148 17.13 -7.66 -14.94
C ILE A 148 16.33 -8.52 -13.96
N VAL A 149 17.01 -9.01 -12.92
CA VAL A 149 16.38 -9.78 -11.85
C VAL A 149 15.45 -8.86 -11.06
N HIS A 150 14.18 -9.24 -10.95
CA HIS A 150 13.17 -8.44 -10.28
C HIS A 150 12.03 -9.29 -9.70
N SER A 151 11.28 -8.69 -8.79
CA SER A 151 10.06 -9.28 -8.23
C SER A 151 9.09 -8.19 -7.77
N PHE A 152 7.84 -8.56 -7.56
CA PHE A 152 6.79 -7.65 -7.10
C PHE A 152 6.14 -8.18 -5.82
N SER A 153 5.68 -7.27 -4.96
CA SER A 153 4.86 -7.56 -3.78
C SER A 153 3.57 -6.76 -3.80
N GLY A 154 2.66 -7.06 -2.89
CA GLY A 154 1.46 -6.26 -2.66
C GLY A 154 0.29 -6.58 -3.57
N HIS A 155 -0.72 -5.72 -3.52
CA HIS A 155 -1.94 -5.80 -4.33
C HIS A 155 -1.77 -4.96 -5.62
N PRO A 156 -2.41 -5.30 -6.75
CA PRO A 156 -2.28 -4.52 -7.99
C PRO A 156 -2.56 -3.02 -7.85
N SER A 157 -3.49 -2.61 -6.98
CA SER A 157 -3.75 -1.19 -6.71
C SER A 157 -2.69 -0.49 -5.85
N MET A 158 -1.77 -1.27 -5.25
CA MET A 158 -0.69 -0.79 -4.37
C MET A 158 0.39 -1.86 -4.32
N PHE A 159 1.43 -1.75 -5.15
CA PHE A 159 2.47 -2.78 -5.26
C PHE A 159 3.88 -2.21 -5.18
N GLY A 160 4.81 -3.05 -4.71
CA GLY A 160 6.24 -2.77 -4.69
C GLY A 160 6.99 -3.46 -5.80
N LEU A 161 8.05 -2.82 -6.30
CA LEU A 161 9.03 -3.37 -7.24
C LEU A 161 10.36 -3.55 -6.52
N PHE A 162 10.92 -4.76 -6.61
CA PHE A 162 12.22 -5.10 -6.04
C PHE A 162 13.17 -5.63 -7.11
N PHE A 163 14.44 -5.30 -7.00
CA PHE A 163 15.52 -5.88 -7.79
C PHE A 163 16.16 -7.04 -7.02
N ALA A 164 15.36 -8.08 -6.86
CA ALA A 164 15.69 -9.34 -6.19
C ALA A 164 14.88 -10.48 -6.80
N PRO A 165 15.37 -11.74 -6.76
CA PRO A 165 14.70 -12.89 -7.41
C PRO A 165 13.35 -13.25 -6.74
N GLN A 166 13.14 -12.85 -5.50
CA GLN A 166 11.90 -13.04 -4.75
C GLN A 166 11.54 -11.76 -3.99
N PRO A 167 10.26 -11.44 -3.81
CA PRO A 167 9.88 -10.32 -2.99
C PRO A 167 10.32 -10.55 -1.56
N PRO A 168 10.91 -9.55 -0.90
CA PRO A 168 11.25 -9.64 0.51
C PRO A 168 10.02 -9.98 1.35
N ASN A 169 10.20 -10.80 2.37
CA ASN A 169 9.14 -11.16 3.32
C ASN A 169 9.26 -10.41 4.66
N ASP A 170 10.34 -9.66 4.85
CA ASP A 170 10.58 -8.78 5.98
C ASP A 170 11.53 -7.63 5.62
N TYR A 171 11.67 -6.67 6.53
CA TYR A 171 12.53 -5.49 6.34
C TYR A 171 14.03 -5.87 6.21
N ARG A 172 14.50 -6.93 6.84
CA ARG A 172 15.90 -7.36 6.74
C ARG A 172 16.19 -7.98 5.38
N ALA A 173 15.22 -8.71 4.82
CA ALA A 173 15.30 -9.24 3.47
C ALA A 173 15.26 -8.09 2.43
N TRP A 174 14.42 -7.06 2.64
CA TRP A 174 14.41 -5.86 1.80
C TRP A 174 15.79 -5.19 1.73
N LYS A 175 16.49 -5.04 2.85
CA LYS A 175 17.85 -4.47 2.89
C LYS A 175 18.89 -5.23 2.06
N LYS A 176 18.60 -6.45 1.64
CA LYS A 176 19.48 -7.27 0.79
C LYS A 176 19.14 -7.15 -0.70
N SER A 177 18.02 -6.52 -1.05
CA SER A 177 17.68 -6.21 -2.45
C SER A 177 18.55 -5.06 -2.96
N ASP A 178 18.66 -4.94 -4.29
CA ASP A 178 19.35 -3.80 -4.89
C ASP A 178 18.42 -2.57 -4.92
N TYR A 179 18.23 -1.96 -3.74
CA TYR A 179 17.42 -0.75 -3.62
C TYR A 179 18.10 0.47 -4.27
N SER A 180 19.45 0.46 -4.45
CA SER A 180 20.15 1.56 -5.11
C SER A 180 19.80 1.66 -6.58
N PHE A 181 19.54 0.53 -7.25
CA PHE A 181 19.04 0.51 -8.61
C PHE A 181 17.65 1.16 -8.71
N TYR A 182 16.75 0.84 -7.76
CA TYR A 182 15.44 1.47 -7.70
C TYR A 182 15.54 2.99 -7.52
N ASP A 183 16.40 3.46 -6.61
CA ASP A 183 16.53 4.89 -6.30
C ASP A 183 17.01 5.69 -7.53
N LYS A 184 17.90 5.11 -8.36
CA LYS A 184 18.32 5.69 -9.64
C LYS A 184 17.20 5.68 -10.66
N LEU A 185 16.54 4.53 -10.83
CA LEU A 185 15.40 4.36 -11.73
C LEU A 185 14.28 5.37 -11.44
N ALA A 186 13.93 5.55 -10.18
CA ALA A 186 12.88 6.48 -9.78
C ALA A 186 13.23 7.94 -10.14
N ARG A 187 14.48 8.35 -10.01
CA ARG A 187 14.96 9.67 -10.44
C ARG A 187 14.83 9.84 -11.95
N HIS A 188 15.29 8.86 -12.74
CA HIS A 188 15.12 8.90 -14.19
C HIS A 188 13.64 8.90 -14.60
N MET A 189 12.75 8.22 -13.87
CA MET A 189 11.31 8.31 -14.11
C MET A 189 10.78 9.72 -13.86
N GLN A 190 11.21 10.38 -12.79
CA GLN A 190 10.83 11.77 -12.51
C GLN A 190 11.32 12.71 -13.60
N ASP A 191 12.56 12.53 -14.09
CA ASP A 191 13.10 13.29 -15.22
C ASP A 191 12.33 13.05 -16.53
N ASN A 192 11.68 11.89 -16.64
CA ASN A 192 10.76 11.53 -17.74
C ASN A 192 9.29 11.82 -17.43
N ASN A 193 8.99 12.77 -16.51
CA ASN A 193 7.67 13.27 -16.13
C ASN A 193 6.72 12.25 -15.49
N ILE A 194 7.24 11.19 -14.90
CA ILE A 194 6.46 10.24 -14.08
C ILE A 194 6.82 10.43 -12.61
N ILE A 195 5.87 10.94 -11.85
CA ILE A 195 6.05 11.15 -10.41
C ILE A 195 5.94 9.81 -9.68
N VAL A 196 7.06 9.34 -9.16
CA VAL A 196 7.16 8.20 -8.26
C VAL A 196 7.98 8.60 -7.03
N GLU A 197 7.76 7.90 -5.92
CA GLU A 197 8.59 8.11 -4.73
C GLU A 197 10.00 7.56 -4.99
N PRO A 198 11.07 8.34 -4.78
CA PRO A 198 12.44 7.87 -4.99
C PRO A 198 12.94 6.90 -3.92
N ASP A 199 12.19 6.69 -2.87
CA ASP A 199 12.50 5.70 -1.82
C ASP A 199 11.85 4.36 -2.14
N SER A 200 12.64 3.33 -2.36
CA SER A 200 12.18 1.96 -2.67
C SER A 200 11.31 1.32 -1.57
N ARG A 201 11.17 1.94 -0.41
CA ARG A 201 10.25 1.50 0.65
C ARG A 201 8.81 1.88 0.38
N GLU A 202 8.56 2.88 -0.45
CA GLU A 202 7.20 3.28 -0.80
C GLU A 202 6.69 2.47 -2.01
N PRO A 203 5.47 1.92 -1.94
CA PRO A 203 4.85 1.24 -3.07
C PRO A 203 4.34 2.22 -4.12
N LEU A 204 4.14 1.71 -5.32
CA LEU A 204 3.43 2.41 -6.38
C LEU A 204 1.92 2.36 -6.12
N PHE A 205 1.24 3.50 -6.23
CA PHE A 205 -0.19 3.62 -5.98
C PHE A 205 -0.95 3.94 -7.27
N MET A 206 -2.01 3.20 -7.53
CA MET A 206 -2.91 3.44 -8.66
C MET A 206 -4.07 4.33 -8.25
N CYS A 207 -4.60 5.12 -9.19
CA CYS A 207 -5.86 5.83 -9.01
C CYS A 207 -6.80 5.61 -10.20
N GLU A 208 -8.08 5.84 -10.01
CA GLU A 208 -9.11 5.57 -11.02
C GLU A 208 -9.00 6.50 -12.24
N ALA A 209 -8.36 7.66 -12.07
CA ALA A 209 -8.06 8.58 -13.18
C ALA A 209 -6.92 8.11 -14.10
N HIS A 210 -6.18 7.07 -13.73
CA HIS A 210 -5.18 6.48 -14.63
C HIS A 210 -5.87 5.72 -15.76
N ASP A 211 -5.76 6.22 -16.96
CA ASP A 211 -6.32 5.63 -18.18
C ASP A 211 -5.26 4.90 -19.03
N GLN A 212 -5.67 4.44 -20.22
CA GLN A 212 -4.77 3.73 -21.13
C GLN A 212 -3.64 4.62 -21.68
N SER A 213 -3.85 5.94 -21.79
CA SER A 213 -2.78 6.85 -22.20
C SER A 213 -1.74 7.00 -21.10
N CYS A 214 -2.17 7.14 -19.85
CA CYS A 214 -1.30 7.13 -18.68
C CYS A 214 -0.48 5.83 -18.59
N LEU A 215 -1.09 4.68 -18.86
CA LEU A 215 -0.39 3.40 -18.88
C LEU A 215 0.71 3.37 -19.94
N ALA A 216 0.40 3.77 -21.18
CA ALA A 216 1.35 3.77 -22.29
C ALA A 216 2.52 4.74 -22.03
N ASP A 217 2.22 5.93 -21.53
CA ASP A 217 3.24 6.94 -21.21
C ASP A 217 4.13 6.49 -20.05
N THR A 218 3.54 5.91 -19.00
CA THR A 218 4.30 5.38 -17.86
C THR A 218 5.22 4.24 -18.28
N LEU A 219 4.75 3.29 -19.10
CA LEU A 219 5.59 2.18 -19.56
C LEU A 219 6.70 2.65 -20.48
N ARG A 220 6.47 3.64 -21.35
CA ARG A 220 7.50 4.24 -22.18
C ARG A 220 8.58 4.95 -21.35
N ALA A 221 8.16 5.77 -20.39
CA ALA A 221 9.06 6.45 -19.47
C ALA A 221 9.86 5.43 -18.63
N PHE A 222 9.19 4.39 -18.13
CA PHE A 222 9.83 3.32 -17.39
C PHE A 222 10.90 2.61 -18.21
N GLU A 223 10.61 2.27 -19.49
CA GLU A 223 11.56 1.64 -20.38
C GLU A 223 12.80 2.51 -20.62
N THR A 224 12.61 3.80 -20.94
CA THR A 224 13.70 4.77 -21.09
C THR A 224 14.52 4.90 -19.80
N SER A 225 13.83 4.98 -18.65
CA SER A 225 14.50 5.15 -17.36
C SER A 225 15.29 3.92 -16.93
N VAL A 226 14.85 2.71 -17.30
CA VAL A 226 15.62 1.47 -17.08
C VAL A 226 16.93 1.51 -17.90
N ASP A 227 16.87 1.93 -19.16
CA ASP A 227 18.07 2.01 -20.02
C ASP A 227 19.07 3.03 -19.47
N LEU A 228 18.62 4.23 -19.10
CA LEU A 228 19.47 5.25 -18.45
C LEU A 228 20.07 4.77 -17.12
N THR A 229 19.30 4.01 -16.34
CA THR A 229 19.81 3.45 -15.08
C THR A 229 20.92 2.44 -15.32
N LEU A 230 20.80 1.59 -16.33
CA LEU A 230 21.82 0.64 -16.70
C LEU A 230 23.10 1.34 -17.18
N GLU A 231 22.98 2.37 -18.01
CA GLU A 231 24.11 3.20 -18.45
C GLU A 231 24.83 3.84 -17.27
N GLN A 232 24.10 4.47 -16.36
CA GLN A 232 24.66 5.07 -15.14
C GLN A 232 25.41 4.05 -14.27
N VAL A 233 24.84 2.86 -14.05
CA VAL A 233 25.48 1.79 -13.26
C VAL A 233 26.76 1.30 -13.93
N GLU A 234 26.79 1.19 -15.25
CA GLU A 234 28.00 0.82 -16.00
C GLU A 234 29.10 1.88 -15.92
N GLU A 235 28.74 3.16 -16.02
CA GLU A 235 29.68 4.28 -15.86
C GLU A 235 30.29 4.30 -14.47
N GLU A 236 29.48 4.14 -13.43
CA GLU A 236 29.96 4.08 -12.03
C GLU A 236 30.92 2.89 -11.82
N ARG A 237 30.67 1.73 -12.44
CA ARG A 237 31.56 0.57 -12.37
C ARG A 237 32.91 0.77 -13.09
N ARG A 238 32.92 1.58 -14.16
CA ARG A 238 34.16 1.91 -14.88
C ARG A 238 35.01 2.95 -14.16
N ALA A 239 34.37 3.77 -13.31
CA ALA A 239 35.03 4.83 -12.55
C ALA A 239 35.57 4.38 -11.18
N SER A 240 35.15 3.21 -10.68
CA SER A 240 35.58 2.61 -9.41
C SER A 240 36.71 1.59 -9.60
#